data_651fa82fbe877f2a18e2a0537ccff64f
#
_entry.id   651fa82fbe877f2a18e2a0537ccff64f
#
_cell.length_a   1.000
_cell.length_b   1.000
_cell.length_c   1.000
_cell.angle_alpha   90.00
_cell.angle_beta   90.00
_cell.angle_gamma   90.00
#
_symmetry.space_group_name_H-M   'P 1'
#
loop_
_entity.id
_entity.type
_entity.pdbx_description
1 polymer ?
#
loop_
_entity_poly.entity_id
_entity_poly.type
_entity_poly.pdbx_seq_one_letter_code
_entity_poly.pdbx_strand_id
1 'polypeptide(L)'
;MSGDYVACLGVSEVGAGSDVAGLTTTARVDGDDYIINGSKMWTTNGTQADWCCLLVNTDDEGGRPPHGNKTMLCMPMDLPGISAAPRFDKLGMRSSDTTQLTLEDVRVPRANVIGQPNKGFVYQMIQFQEERLWAAANALKGLQKCIDDTLEYTQTRHAFGKPLIANQVVRFRLAELQTELECLRALTWKAAEMAVTGEDVTQLASMAKLKTGRLAREITDSCLQYWGGAAPAFQGREGGGRGREGERERGRGTHTHTQIARGECESSS
;
A
#
# COMPACT_ATOMS: atom_id res chain seq x y z
N MET A 1 8.20 -3.41 16.96
CA MET A 1 7.61 -4.20 15.85
C MET A 1 8.54 -5.36 15.59
N SER A 2 8.13 -6.56 16.06
CA SER A 2 8.95 -7.78 15.96
C SER A 2 8.95 -8.37 14.55
N GLY A 3 7.88 -8.15 13.78
CA GLY A 3 7.69 -8.77 12.46
C GLY A 3 7.08 -10.18 12.52
N ASP A 4 6.56 -10.57 13.67
CA ASP A 4 5.99 -11.92 13.88
C ASP A 4 4.64 -12.09 13.18
N TYR A 5 3.94 -11.00 12.88
CA TYR A 5 2.64 -10.98 12.23
C TYR A 5 2.68 -10.12 10.96
N VAL A 6 2.05 -10.65 9.91
CA VAL A 6 1.85 -9.94 8.64
C VAL A 6 0.40 -9.46 8.57
N ALA A 7 0.20 -8.21 8.22
CA ALA A 7 -1.12 -7.63 8.02
C ALA A 7 -1.43 -7.40 6.55
N CYS A 8 -2.72 -7.41 6.22
CA CYS A 8 -3.23 -6.89 4.96
C CYS A 8 -4.35 -5.86 5.18
N LEU A 9 -4.66 -5.09 4.14
CA LEU A 9 -5.74 -4.09 4.16
C LEU A 9 -6.83 -4.48 3.15
N GLY A 10 -8.04 -4.71 3.64
CA GLY A 10 -9.20 -5.10 2.85
C GLY A 10 -10.21 -3.95 2.70
N VAL A 11 -9.98 -3.04 1.74
CA VAL A 11 -10.87 -1.90 1.45
C VAL A 11 -11.49 -2.02 0.07
N SER A 12 -10.67 -2.03 -0.99
CA SER A 12 -11.13 -2.01 -2.38
C SER A 12 -11.91 -3.26 -2.77
N GLU A 13 -12.91 -3.09 -3.64
CA GLU A 13 -13.72 -4.16 -4.25
C GLU A 13 -13.72 -3.96 -5.76
N VAL A 14 -14.20 -4.94 -6.53
CA VAL A 14 -14.31 -4.84 -8.00
C VAL A 14 -15.12 -3.60 -8.42
N GLY A 15 -16.19 -3.30 -7.70
CA GLY A 15 -17.08 -2.15 -7.95
C GLY A 15 -16.74 -0.89 -7.14
N ALA A 16 -15.79 -0.94 -6.21
CA ALA A 16 -15.50 0.15 -5.28
C ALA A 16 -13.98 0.33 -5.09
N GLY A 17 -13.39 1.20 -5.89
CA GLY A 17 -12.00 1.62 -5.79
C GLY A 17 -11.90 3.02 -5.18
N SER A 18 -11.89 4.07 -6.01
CA SER A 18 -11.88 5.47 -5.54
C SER A 18 -13.16 5.83 -4.79
N ASP A 19 -14.30 5.26 -5.16
CA ASP A 19 -15.56 5.37 -4.42
C ASP A 19 -15.63 4.32 -3.29
N VAL A 20 -14.88 4.58 -2.20
CA VAL A 20 -14.88 3.70 -1.02
C VAL A 20 -16.25 3.65 -0.33
N ALA A 21 -17.07 4.71 -0.46
CA ALA A 21 -18.42 4.71 0.10
C ALA A 21 -19.32 3.67 -0.55
N GLY A 22 -19.06 3.34 -1.82
CA GLY A 22 -19.82 2.36 -2.62
C GLY A 22 -19.48 0.89 -2.37
N LEU A 23 -18.62 0.56 -1.38
CA LEU A 23 -18.29 -0.84 -1.09
C LEU A 23 -19.54 -1.64 -0.67
N THR A 24 -19.56 -2.93 -1.05
CA THR A 24 -20.71 -3.83 -0.92
C THR A 24 -20.51 -4.95 0.11
N THR A 25 -19.29 -5.21 0.55
CA THR A 25 -19.02 -6.21 1.62
C THR A 25 -19.78 -5.82 2.88
N THR A 26 -20.62 -6.73 3.39
CA THR A 26 -21.51 -6.52 4.53
C THR A 26 -21.00 -7.26 5.78
N ALA A 27 -21.34 -6.74 6.93
CA ALA A 27 -21.17 -7.41 8.22
C ALA A 27 -22.47 -7.27 9.03
N ARG A 28 -23.21 -8.34 9.13
CA ARG A 28 -24.49 -8.40 9.87
C ARG A 28 -24.23 -8.84 11.32
N VAL A 29 -24.87 -8.20 12.27
CA VAL A 29 -24.80 -8.59 13.68
C VAL A 29 -25.49 -9.94 13.89
N ASP A 30 -24.84 -10.84 14.63
CA ASP A 30 -25.38 -12.12 15.10
C ASP A 30 -24.84 -12.41 16.51
N GLY A 31 -25.61 -12.00 17.52
CA GLY A 31 -25.17 -12.03 18.91
C GLY A 31 -23.96 -11.12 19.16
N ASP A 32 -22.89 -11.71 19.69
CA ASP A 32 -21.64 -11.01 19.98
C ASP A 32 -20.67 -10.97 18.79
N ASP A 33 -21.10 -11.42 17.60
CA ASP A 33 -20.30 -11.50 16.40
C ASP A 33 -20.87 -10.66 15.25
N TYR A 34 -20.03 -10.44 14.24
CA TYR A 34 -20.43 -10.08 12.89
C TYR A 34 -20.33 -11.28 11.96
N ILE A 35 -21.30 -11.47 11.09
CA ILE A 35 -21.25 -12.41 9.95
C ILE A 35 -20.95 -11.59 8.71
N ILE A 36 -19.80 -11.87 8.09
CA ILE A 36 -19.25 -11.06 7.00
C ILE A 36 -19.37 -11.81 5.67
N ASN A 37 -19.93 -11.12 4.68
CA ASN A 37 -20.09 -11.60 3.31
C ASN A 37 -19.64 -10.55 2.30
N GLY A 38 -18.88 -10.99 1.27
CA GLY A 38 -18.44 -10.14 0.18
C GLY A 38 -17.06 -10.52 -0.37
N SER A 39 -16.41 -9.56 -1.01
CA SER A 39 -15.08 -9.78 -1.56
C SER A 39 -14.24 -8.51 -1.52
N LYS A 40 -12.91 -8.68 -1.40
CA LYS A 40 -11.94 -7.58 -1.47
C LYS A 40 -10.96 -7.83 -2.60
N MET A 41 -10.62 -6.78 -3.34
CA MET A 41 -9.77 -6.84 -4.51
C MET A 41 -8.47 -6.06 -4.28
N TRP A 42 -7.41 -6.49 -4.92
CA TRP A 42 -6.08 -5.87 -4.86
C TRP A 42 -5.46 -5.86 -3.46
N THR A 43 -5.79 -6.87 -2.65
CA THR A 43 -5.29 -6.99 -1.28
C THR A 43 -3.81 -7.39 -1.29
N THR A 44 -2.94 -6.45 -0.92
CA THR A 44 -1.51 -6.73 -0.74
C THR A 44 -1.33 -7.61 0.49
N ASN A 45 -0.42 -8.57 0.42
CA ASN A 45 -0.17 -9.60 1.43
C ASN A 45 -1.35 -10.57 1.67
N GLY A 46 -2.41 -10.53 0.87
CA GLY A 46 -3.62 -11.31 1.14
C GLY A 46 -3.43 -12.83 1.13
N THR A 47 -2.35 -13.37 0.51
CA THR A 47 -2.07 -14.80 0.56
C THR A 47 -1.21 -15.25 1.75
N GLN A 48 -0.65 -14.30 2.52
CA GLN A 48 0.28 -14.59 3.61
C GLN A 48 -0.02 -13.86 4.92
N ALA A 49 -1.03 -12.98 4.93
CA ALA A 49 -1.38 -12.21 6.11
C ALA A 49 -1.94 -13.08 7.23
N ASP A 50 -1.59 -12.77 8.47
CA ASP A 50 -2.16 -13.36 9.67
C ASP A 50 -3.48 -12.68 10.04
N TRP A 51 -3.64 -11.38 9.71
CA TRP A 51 -4.86 -10.64 9.94
C TRP A 51 -5.10 -9.56 8.87
N CYS A 52 -6.37 -9.20 8.69
CA CYS A 52 -6.82 -8.17 7.76
C CYS A 52 -7.45 -7.00 8.50
N CYS A 53 -6.98 -5.77 8.24
CA CYS A 53 -7.71 -4.56 8.56
C CYS A 53 -8.82 -4.40 7.52
N LEU A 54 -10.04 -4.77 7.87
CA LEU A 54 -11.15 -4.93 6.93
C LEU A 54 -12.19 -3.84 7.10
N LEU A 55 -12.55 -3.15 6.02
CA LEU A 55 -13.63 -2.17 5.98
C LEU A 55 -14.90 -2.81 5.42
N VAL A 56 -16.00 -2.75 6.18
CA VAL A 56 -17.29 -3.40 5.85
C VAL A 56 -18.48 -2.47 6.09
N ASN A 57 -19.59 -2.76 5.47
CA ASN A 57 -20.90 -2.15 5.79
C ASN A 57 -21.50 -2.83 7.02
N THR A 58 -21.92 -2.04 8.01
CA THR A 58 -22.54 -2.49 9.24
C THR A 58 -23.88 -1.78 9.52
N ASP A 59 -24.59 -1.37 8.47
CA ASP A 59 -25.86 -0.67 8.62
C ASP A 59 -27.02 -1.67 8.89
N ASP A 60 -27.04 -2.19 10.10
CA ASP A 60 -28.04 -3.19 10.53
C ASP A 60 -29.44 -2.56 10.73
N GLU A 61 -29.53 -1.25 10.96
CA GLU A 61 -30.76 -0.53 11.22
C GLU A 61 -31.34 0.13 9.96
N GLY A 62 -30.54 0.22 8.89
CA GLY A 62 -30.88 0.93 7.66
C GLY A 62 -30.90 2.46 7.80
N GLY A 63 -30.71 3.14 6.68
CA GLY A 63 -30.89 4.60 6.60
C GLY A 63 -29.69 5.45 6.94
N ARG A 64 -28.54 4.89 7.27
CA ARG A 64 -27.29 5.65 7.39
C ARG A 64 -26.76 6.02 6.01
N PRO A 65 -26.17 7.21 5.83
CA PRO A 65 -25.52 7.54 4.57
C PRO A 65 -24.31 6.62 4.30
N PRO A 66 -23.94 6.38 3.03
CA PRO A 66 -22.88 5.42 2.68
C PRO A 66 -21.53 5.64 3.36
N HIS A 67 -21.21 6.86 3.77
CA HIS A 67 -20.00 7.19 4.53
C HIS A 67 -20.17 7.03 6.05
N GLY A 68 -21.40 6.87 6.54
CA GLY A 68 -21.74 6.72 7.98
C GLY A 68 -22.09 5.30 8.39
N ASN A 69 -21.98 4.31 7.50
CA ASN A 69 -22.34 2.92 7.74
C ASN A 69 -21.14 1.95 7.58
N LYS A 70 -19.93 2.43 7.72
CA LYS A 70 -18.73 1.61 7.58
C LYS A 70 -18.07 1.37 8.92
N THR A 71 -17.72 0.12 9.19
CA THR A 71 -16.94 -0.28 10.37
C THR A 71 -15.63 -0.92 9.94
N MET A 72 -14.59 -0.66 10.70
CA MET A 72 -13.27 -1.25 10.50
C MET A 72 -13.08 -2.38 11.50
N LEU A 73 -12.62 -3.54 11.03
CA LEU A 73 -12.47 -4.76 11.81
C LEU A 73 -11.05 -5.30 11.71
N CYS A 74 -10.53 -5.83 12.82
CA CYS A 74 -9.36 -6.70 12.83
C CYS A 74 -9.84 -8.14 12.61
N MET A 75 -9.76 -8.64 11.39
CA MET A 75 -10.20 -9.98 11.00
C MET A 75 -8.99 -10.92 10.92
N PRO A 76 -8.89 -11.96 11.79
CA PRO A 76 -7.91 -13.04 11.60
C PRO A 76 -8.11 -13.73 10.26
N MET A 77 -7.01 -14.11 9.59
CA MET A 77 -7.07 -14.68 8.25
C MET A 77 -7.21 -16.22 8.23
N ASP A 78 -7.15 -16.86 9.39
CA ASP A 78 -7.34 -18.31 9.59
C ASP A 78 -8.79 -18.73 9.87
N LEU A 79 -9.73 -17.77 9.84
CA LEU A 79 -11.14 -18.04 10.09
C LEU A 79 -11.78 -18.82 8.92
N PRO A 80 -12.75 -19.73 9.22
CA PRO A 80 -13.55 -20.39 8.21
C PRO A 80 -14.32 -19.38 7.33
N GLY A 81 -14.46 -19.70 6.04
CA GLY A 81 -15.17 -18.86 5.07
C GLY A 81 -14.29 -17.83 4.36
N ILE A 82 -13.01 -17.73 4.70
CA ILE A 82 -12.05 -16.87 3.99
C ILE A 82 -11.35 -17.68 2.92
N SER A 83 -11.36 -17.19 1.70
CA SER A 83 -10.56 -17.75 0.60
C SER A 83 -9.79 -16.65 -0.14
N ALA A 84 -8.53 -16.95 -0.47
CA ALA A 84 -7.68 -16.09 -1.27
C ALA A 84 -7.49 -16.69 -2.67
N ALA A 85 -7.71 -15.90 -3.71
CA ALA A 85 -7.39 -16.29 -5.08
C ALA A 85 -5.86 -16.44 -5.25
N PRO A 86 -5.39 -17.11 -6.31
CA PRO A 86 -3.97 -17.08 -6.66
C PRO A 86 -3.46 -15.65 -6.82
N ARG A 87 -2.16 -15.45 -6.55
CA ARG A 87 -1.52 -14.14 -6.72
C ARG A 87 -1.66 -13.64 -8.15
N PHE A 88 -1.96 -12.35 -8.30
CA PHE A 88 -2.09 -11.75 -9.63
C PHE A 88 -0.73 -11.65 -10.33
N ASP A 89 -0.71 -12.02 -11.62
CA ASP A 89 0.41 -11.70 -12.51
C ASP A 89 0.28 -10.24 -12.96
N LYS A 90 1.19 -9.40 -12.48
CA LYS A 90 1.14 -7.96 -12.68
C LYS A 90 2.19 -7.52 -13.70
N LEU A 91 1.95 -6.38 -14.35
CA LEU A 91 2.89 -5.75 -15.27
C LEU A 91 4.23 -5.37 -14.59
N GLY A 92 4.19 -5.07 -13.29
CA GLY A 92 5.35 -4.80 -12.44
C GLY A 92 5.07 -5.22 -11.02
N MET A 93 5.97 -4.92 -10.07
CA MET A 93 5.82 -5.26 -8.65
C MET A 93 5.53 -6.76 -8.43
N ARG A 94 6.16 -7.63 -9.21
CA ARG A 94 5.91 -9.09 -9.20
C ARG A 94 6.31 -9.76 -7.89
N SER A 95 7.25 -9.16 -7.15
CA SER A 95 7.64 -9.61 -5.80
C SER A 95 6.62 -9.22 -4.71
N SER A 96 5.72 -8.30 -4.99
CA SER A 96 4.63 -7.94 -4.08
C SER A 96 3.47 -8.91 -4.23
N ASP A 97 3.05 -9.50 -3.12
CA ASP A 97 1.84 -10.32 -3.06
C ASP A 97 0.60 -9.44 -3.24
N THR A 98 -0.29 -9.83 -4.14
CA THR A 98 -1.57 -9.13 -4.37
C THR A 98 -2.61 -10.15 -4.82
N THR A 99 -3.75 -10.20 -4.15
CA THR A 99 -4.81 -11.18 -4.42
C THR A 99 -6.19 -10.58 -4.24
N GLN A 100 -7.20 -11.36 -4.60
CA GLN A 100 -8.60 -11.18 -4.23
C GLN A 100 -8.91 -12.05 -3.03
N LEU A 101 -9.63 -11.50 -2.05
CA LEU A 101 -10.20 -12.24 -0.94
C LEU A 101 -11.72 -12.40 -1.17
N THR A 102 -12.23 -13.59 -0.90
CA THR A 102 -13.67 -13.89 -0.85
C THR A 102 -14.04 -14.26 0.58
N LEU A 103 -15.16 -13.72 1.06
CA LEU A 103 -15.64 -13.85 2.43
C LEU A 103 -17.05 -14.42 2.37
N GLU A 104 -17.26 -15.62 2.93
CA GLU A 104 -18.51 -16.34 2.94
C GLU A 104 -18.84 -16.74 4.39
N ASP A 105 -19.84 -16.07 4.95
CA ASP A 105 -20.31 -16.25 6.34
C ASP A 105 -19.18 -16.23 7.38
N VAL A 106 -18.17 -15.37 7.18
CA VAL A 106 -17.03 -15.26 8.09
C VAL A 106 -17.48 -14.66 9.41
N ARG A 107 -17.29 -15.40 10.51
CA ARG A 107 -17.68 -14.99 11.84
C ARG A 107 -16.54 -14.29 12.55
N VAL A 108 -16.72 -13.02 12.89
CA VAL A 108 -15.73 -12.18 13.56
C VAL A 108 -16.32 -11.57 14.82
N PRO A 109 -15.70 -11.70 15.99
CA PRO A 109 -16.18 -11.09 17.23
C PRO A 109 -16.31 -9.58 17.13
N ARG A 110 -17.39 -9.00 17.65
CA ARG A 110 -17.60 -7.54 17.69
C ARG A 110 -16.50 -6.83 18.52
N ALA A 111 -15.85 -7.53 19.41
CA ALA A 111 -14.69 -7.03 20.15
C ALA A 111 -13.50 -6.69 19.23
N ASN A 112 -13.47 -7.22 17.98
CA ASN A 112 -12.44 -6.95 17.00
C ASN A 112 -12.67 -5.65 16.20
N VAL A 113 -13.65 -4.82 16.58
CA VAL A 113 -13.87 -3.51 15.97
C VAL A 113 -12.67 -2.61 16.28
N ILE A 114 -12.11 -2.01 15.24
CA ILE A 114 -11.07 -0.98 15.36
C ILE A 114 -11.76 0.37 15.56
N GLY A 115 -11.58 0.96 16.73
CA GLY A 115 -12.21 2.22 17.09
C GLY A 115 -13.72 2.08 17.37
N GLN A 116 -14.55 2.88 16.72
CA GLN A 116 -15.99 2.90 16.94
C GLN A 116 -16.75 2.33 15.73
N PRO A 117 -17.81 1.54 15.96
CA PRO A 117 -18.70 1.12 14.88
C PRO A 117 -19.22 2.31 14.05
N ASN A 118 -19.36 2.10 12.75
CA ASN A 118 -19.85 3.11 11.81
C ASN A 118 -18.94 4.35 11.62
N LYS A 119 -17.70 4.33 12.16
CA LYS A 119 -16.67 5.37 11.96
C LYS A 119 -15.51 4.92 11.06
N GLY A 120 -15.56 3.70 10.55
CA GLY A 120 -14.48 3.12 9.74
C GLY A 120 -14.15 3.92 8.47
N PHE A 121 -15.14 4.55 7.84
CA PHE A 121 -14.90 5.43 6.69
C PHE A 121 -13.99 6.61 7.06
N VAL A 122 -14.24 7.25 8.19
CA VAL A 122 -13.43 8.40 8.66
C VAL A 122 -12.01 7.95 8.95
N TYR A 123 -11.83 6.83 9.64
CA TYR A 123 -10.50 6.28 9.94
C TYR A 123 -9.74 5.96 8.66
N GLN A 124 -10.40 5.37 7.66
CA GLN A 124 -9.78 5.08 6.37
C GLN A 124 -9.38 6.34 5.61
N MET A 125 -10.19 7.41 5.67
CA MET A 125 -9.83 8.69 5.04
C MET A 125 -8.60 9.33 5.70
N ILE A 126 -8.47 9.26 7.02
CA ILE A 126 -7.29 9.74 7.74
C ILE A 126 -6.06 8.93 7.30
N GLN A 127 -6.15 7.60 7.31
CA GLN A 127 -5.05 6.73 6.88
C GLN A 127 -4.62 7.01 5.43
N PHE A 128 -5.53 7.29 4.52
CA PHE A 128 -5.18 7.62 3.14
C PHE A 128 -4.34 8.88 3.00
N GLN A 129 -4.39 9.83 3.95
CA GLN A 129 -3.49 10.98 3.93
C GLN A 129 -2.06 10.56 4.25
N GLU A 130 -1.89 9.71 5.25
CA GLU A 130 -0.58 9.15 5.61
C GLU A 130 -0.01 8.30 4.47
N GLU A 131 -0.83 7.46 3.83
CA GLU A 131 -0.41 6.66 2.67
C GLU A 131 0.03 7.54 1.49
N ARG A 132 -0.66 8.66 1.23
CA ARG A 132 -0.27 9.61 0.18
C ARG A 132 1.08 10.24 0.47
N LEU A 133 1.31 10.67 1.70
CA LEU A 133 2.59 11.26 2.12
C LEU A 133 3.70 10.22 2.08
N TRP A 134 3.43 9.02 2.58
CA TRP A 134 4.37 7.90 2.50
C TRP A 134 4.75 7.57 1.05
N ALA A 135 3.79 7.49 0.15
CA ALA A 135 4.05 7.20 -1.26
C ALA A 135 4.93 8.28 -1.91
N ALA A 136 4.73 9.55 -1.57
CA ALA A 136 5.57 10.64 -2.05
C ALA A 136 7.00 10.52 -1.51
N ALA A 137 7.16 10.30 -0.22
CA ALA A 137 8.47 10.16 0.42
C ALA A 137 9.25 8.93 -0.11
N ASN A 138 8.57 7.79 -0.22
CA ASN A 138 9.19 6.54 -0.67
C ASN A 138 9.72 6.62 -2.12
N ALA A 139 9.07 7.38 -2.99
CA ALA A 139 9.48 7.50 -4.39
C ALA A 139 10.77 8.32 -4.58
N LEU A 140 11.07 9.29 -3.71
CA LEU A 140 12.16 10.25 -3.89
C LEU A 140 13.51 9.59 -4.13
N LYS A 141 13.87 8.59 -3.31
CA LYS A 141 15.17 7.91 -3.42
C LYS A 141 15.28 7.08 -4.71
N GLY A 142 14.22 6.40 -5.09
CA GLY A 142 14.18 5.61 -6.32
C GLY A 142 14.30 6.48 -7.57
N LEU A 143 13.60 7.61 -7.60
CA LEU A 143 13.66 8.56 -8.71
C LEU A 143 15.02 9.24 -8.81
N GLN A 144 15.63 9.64 -7.68
CA GLN A 144 16.99 10.17 -7.67
C GLN A 144 17.97 9.16 -8.24
N LYS A 145 17.91 7.90 -7.77
CA LYS A 145 18.78 6.85 -8.29
C LYS A 145 18.62 6.65 -9.80
N CYS A 146 17.41 6.73 -10.32
CA CYS A 146 17.16 6.61 -11.75
C CYS A 146 17.87 7.70 -12.55
N ILE A 147 17.85 8.94 -12.05
CA ILE A 147 18.56 10.08 -12.68
C ILE A 147 20.08 9.88 -12.57
N ASP A 148 20.58 9.55 -11.39
CA ASP A 148 22.02 9.38 -11.13
C ASP A 148 22.63 8.27 -11.98
N ASP A 149 21.99 7.09 -12.02
CA ASP A 149 22.44 5.95 -12.84
C ASP A 149 22.41 6.33 -14.35
N THR A 150 21.42 7.10 -14.78
CA THR A 150 21.31 7.56 -16.19
C THR A 150 22.39 8.59 -16.51
N LEU A 151 22.69 9.49 -15.59
CA LEU A 151 23.78 10.45 -15.73
C LEU A 151 25.12 9.75 -15.90
N GLU A 152 25.44 8.77 -15.04
CA GLU A 152 26.65 7.96 -15.13
C GLU A 152 26.73 7.19 -16.45
N TYR A 153 25.62 6.54 -16.84
CA TYR A 153 25.55 5.83 -18.12
C TYR A 153 25.81 6.75 -19.31
N THR A 154 25.20 7.94 -19.36
CA THR A 154 25.37 8.88 -20.47
C THR A 154 26.74 9.51 -20.54
N GLN A 155 27.50 9.53 -19.43
CA GLN A 155 28.92 9.95 -19.40
C GLN A 155 29.84 8.87 -19.98
N THR A 156 29.54 7.59 -19.76
CA THR A 156 30.38 6.48 -20.19
C THR A 156 30.03 5.93 -21.57
N ARG A 157 28.77 5.99 -21.96
CA ARG A 157 28.31 5.51 -23.27
C ARG A 157 28.65 6.51 -24.37
N HIS A 158 29.40 6.07 -25.38
CA HIS A 158 29.77 6.86 -26.55
C HIS A 158 28.91 6.50 -27.77
N ALA A 159 28.51 7.52 -28.52
CA ALA A 159 27.90 7.40 -29.85
C ALA A 159 28.34 8.58 -30.73
N PHE A 160 28.55 8.34 -32.00
CA PHE A 160 29.06 9.37 -32.95
C PHE A 160 30.35 10.05 -32.45
N GLY A 161 31.26 9.28 -31.86
CA GLY A 161 32.59 9.74 -31.41
C GLY A 161 32.61 10.57 -30.14
N LYS A 162 31.51 10.71 -29.40
CA LYS A 162 31.41 11.47 -28.14
C LYS A 162 30.48 10.81 -27.12
N PRO A 163 30.64 11.11 -25.81
CA PRO A 163 29.70 10.64 -24.80
C PRO A 163 28.29 11.14 -25.07
N LEU A 164 27.24 10.37 -24.72
CA LEU A 164 25.84 10.77 -24.91
C LEU A 164 25.53 12.10 -24.22
N ILE A 165 26.09 12.34 -23.03
CA ILE A 165 25.91 13.58 -22.25
C ILE A 165 26.45 14.83 -22.96
N ALA A 166 27.31 14.69 -23.98
CA ALA A 166 27.77 15.82 -24.78
C ALA A 166 26.67 16.47 -25.63
N ASN A 167 25.54 15.77 -25.84
CA ASN A 167 24.38 16.31 -26.51
C ASN A 167 23.57 17.18 -25.53
N GLN A 168 23.26 18.41 -25.94
CA GLN A 168 22.53 19.37 -25.09
C GLN A 168 21.15 18.86 -24.69
N VAL A 169 20.44 18.19 -25.61
CA VAL A 169 19.11 17.61 -25.31
C VAL A 169 19.14 16.62 -24.15
N VAL A 170 20.20 15.83 -24.01
CA VAL A 170 20.38 14.89 -22.90
C VAL A 170 20.64 15.65 -21.60
N ARG A 171 21.60 16.57 -21.61
CA ARG A 171 21.97 17.35 -20.41
C ARG A 171 20.81 18.19 -19.89
N PHE A 172 20.13 18.90 -20.75
CA PHE A 172 19.04 19.78 -20.35
C PHE A 172 17.87 18.97 -19.81
N ARG A 173 17.55 17.85 -20.45
CA ARG A 173 16.47 17.00 -19.96
C ARG A 173 16.77 16.42 -18.57
N LEU A 174 17.98 15.93 -18.33
CA LEU A 174 18.36 15.44 -17.00
C LEU A 174 18.34 16.55 -15.93
N ALA A 175 18.78 17.77 -16.30
CA ALA A 175 18.71 18.92 -15.40
C ALA A 175 17.27 19.35 -15.07
N GLU A 176 16.36 19.30 -16.04
CA GLU A 176 14.92 19.56 -15.83
C GLU A 176 14.32 18.53 -14.87
N LEU A 177 14.58 17.23 -15.11
CA LEU A 177 14.08 16.16 -14.26
C LEU A 177 14.60 16.28 -12.82
N GLN A 178 15.88 16.62 -12.64
CA GLN A 178 16.46 16.87 -11.33
C GLN A 178 15.79 18.06 -10.63
N THR A 179 15.55 19.15 -11.35
CA THR A 179 14.87 20.33 -10.82
C THR A 179 13.46 19.99 -10.34
N GLU A 180 12.70 19.25 -11.14
CA GLU A 180 11.35 18.81 -10.79
C GLU A 180 11.33 17.86 -9.58
N LEU A 181 12.37 17.02 -9.46
CA LEU A 181 12.51 16.13 -8.31
C LEU A 181 12.81 16.92 -7.02
N GLU A 182 13.64 17.97 -7.08
CA GLU A 182 13.88 18.85 -5.93
C GLU A 182 12.64 19.63 -5.51
N CYS A 183 11.81 20.09 -6.47
CA CYS A 183 10.52 20.68 -6.16
C CYS A 183 9.60 19.69 -5.42
N LEU A 184 9.54 18.43 -5.87
CA LEU A 184 8.78 17.37 -5.19
C LEU A 184 9.34 17.10 -3.79
N ARG A 185 10.67 17.05 -3.64
CA ARG A 185 11.35 16.86 -2.37
C ARG A 185 10.96 17.95 -1.37
N ALA A 186 11.07 19.22 -1.76
CA ALA A 186 10.70 20.35 -0.92
C ALA A 186 9.23 20.31 -0.49
N LEU A 187 8.30 19.97 -1.42
CA LEU A 187 6.89 19.82 -1.11
C LEU A 187 6.63 18.68 -0.12
N THR A 188 7.31 17.54 -0.30
CA THR A 188 7.18 16.37 0.58
C THR A 188 7.71 16.66 1.98
N TRP A 189 8.86 17.33 2.09
CA TRP A 189 9.43 17.74 3.38
C TRP A 189 8.51 18.70 4.12
N LYS A 190 7.99 19.73 3.44
CA LYS A 190 7.03 20.66 4.05
C LYS A 190 5.80 19.92 4.60
N ALA A 191 5.25 18.98 3.83
CA ALA A 191 4.11 18.18 4.29
C ALA A 191 4.47 17.30 5.51
N ALA A 192 5.68 16.71 5.51
CA ALA A 192 6.15 15.89 6.62
C ALA A 192 6.35 16.71 7.91
N GLU A 193 6.94 17.90 7.82
CA GLU A 193 7.11 18.81 8.96
C GLU A 193 5.76 19.19 9.58
N MET A 194 4.78 19.55 8.76
CA MET A 194 3.44 19.89 9.25
C MET A 194 2.72 18.66 9.84
N ALA A 195 2.93 17.46 9.27
CA ALA A 195 2.36 16.24 9.84
C ALA A 195 2.93 15.92 11.23
N VAL A 196 4.22 16.14 11.45
CA VAL A 196 4.87 15.94 12.76
C VAL A 196 4.36 16.91 13.82
N THR A 197 3.99 18.14 13.42
CA THR A 197 3.39 19.14 14.32
C THR A 197 1.89 18.96 14.55
N GLY A 198 1.27 17.95 13.91
CA GLY A 198 -0.15 17.64 14.03
C GLY A 198 -1.07 18.56 13.23
N GLU A 199 -0.53 19.30 12.27
CA GLU A 199 -1.32 20.15 11.38
C GLU A 199 -2.02 19.32 10.27
N ASP A 200 -3.12 19.87 9.71
CA ASP A 200 -3.82 19.24 8.59
C ASP A 200 -2.95 19.30 7.31
N VAL A 201 -2.52 18.14 6.85
CA VAL A 201 -1.70 17.98 5.65
C VAL A 201 -2.46 17.45 4.44
N THR A 202 -3.79 17.38 4.51
CA THR A 202 -4.65 16.79 3.47
C THR A 202 -4.33 17.34 2.09
N GLN A 203 -4.24 18.66 1.97
CA GLN A 203 -3.95 19.31 0.70
C GLN A 203 -2.53 19.01 0.22
N LEU A 204 -1.52 19.20 1.07
CA LEU A 204 -0.11 19.02 0.70
C LEU A 204 0.21 17.55 0.38
N ALA A 205 -0.30 16.60 1.17
CA ALA A 205 -0.13 15.18 0.90
C ALA A 205 -0.75 14.76 -0.45
N SER A 206 -1.92 15.30 -0.76
CA SER A 206 -2.58 15.07 -2.04
C SER A 206 -1.80 15.66 -3.22
N MET A 207 -1.28 16.89 -3.07
CA MET A 207 -0.43 17.55 -4.07
C MET A 207 0.89 16.80 -4.28
N ALA A 208 1.57 16.41 -3.20
CA ALA A 208 2.81 15.65 -3.25
C ALA A 208 2.59 14.30 -3.97
N LYS A 209 1.54 13.57 -3.62
CA LYS A 209 1.20 12.28 -4.25
C LYS A 209 0.87 12.43 -5.74
N LEU A 210 0.11 13.47 -6.13
CA LEU A 210 -0.19 13.76 -7.53
C LEU A 210 1.09 14.05 -8.32
N LYS A 211 1.94 14.93 -7.80
CA LYS A 211 3.23 15.30 -8.40
C LYS A 211 4.14 14.08 -8.54
N THR A 212 4.23 13.25 -7.48
CA THR A 212 5.01 12.01 -7.48
C THR A 212 4.61 11.07 -8.61
N GLY A 213 3.31 10.79 -8.77
CA GLY A 213 2.85 9.84 -9.78
C GLY A 213 3.12 10.31 -11.21
N ARG A 214 3.03 11.62 -11.47
CA ARG A 214 3.35 12.23 -12.77
C ARG A 214 4.86 12.20 -13.02
N LEU A 215 5.63 12.66 -12.06
CA LEU A 215 7.08 12.78 -12.18
C LEU A 215 7.77 11.39 -12.26
N ALA A 216 7.26 10.40 -11.55
CA ALA A 216 7.79 9.03 -11.64
C ALA A 216 7.71 8.48 -13.06
N ARG A 217 6.56 8.67 -13.73
CA ARG A 217 6.42 8.27 -15.14
C ARG A 217 7.36 9.05 -16.05
N GLU A 218 7.45 10.35 -15.85
CA GLU A 218 8.27 11.24 -16.67
C GLU A 218 9.77 10.94 -16.56
N ILE A 219 10.27 10.75 -15.32
CA ILE A 219 11.68 10.39 -15.08
C ILE A 219 11.99 9.03 -15.67
N THR A 220 11.17 8.00 -15.37
CA THR A 220 11.46 6.64 -15.82
C THR A 220 11.41 6.52 -17.33
N ASP A 221 10.44 7.14 -17.99
CA ASP A 221 10.31 7.15 -19.45
C ASP A 221 11.49 7.87 -20.11
N SER A 222 11.82 9.08 -19.64
CA SER A 222 12.96 9.85 -20.19
C SER A 222 14.30 9.14 -20.00
N CYS A 223 14.54 8.56 -18.83
CA CYS A 223 15.75 7.79 -18.54
C CYS A 223 15.82 6.53 -19.41
N LEU A 224 14.73 5.79 -19.52
CA LEU A 224 14.64 4.59 -20.36
C LEU A 224 15.04 4.88 -21.82
N GLN A 225 14.63 6.02 -22.35
CA GLN A 225 15.00 6.45 -23.71
C GLN A 225 16.51 6.56 -23.91
N TYR A 226 17.26 7.06 -22.91
CA TYR A 226 18.72 7.20 -23.01
C TYR A 226 19.46 5.88 -22.85
N TRP A 227 18.92 4.95 -22.10
CA TRP A 227 19.46 3.60 -21.97
C TRP A 227 19.21 2.77 -23.24
N GLY A 228 18.13 3.03 -23.98
CA GLY A 228 17.75 2.28 -25.16
C GLY A 228 17.66 0.78 -24.89
N GLY A 229 18.22 -0.06 -25.75
CA GLY A 229 18.22 -1.52 -25.56
C GLY A 229 19.07 -2.04 -24.39
N ALA A 230 19.92 -1.16 -23.81
CA ALA A 230 20.67 -1.47 -22.59
C ALA A 230 19.89 -1.08 -21.32
N ALA A 231 18.67 -0.54 -21.47
CA ALA A 231 17.81 -0.37 -20.31
C ALA A 231 17.87 -1.67 -19.50
N PRO A 232 17.98 -1.62 -18.17
CA PRO A 232 17.93 -2.84 -17.39
C PRO A 232 16.60 -3.51 -17.72
N ALA A 233 16.60 -4.31 -18.80
CA ALA A 233 15.64 -5.34 -18.95
C ALA A 233 15.64 -5.98 -17.58
N PHE A 234 14.48 -6.15 -16.99
CA PHE A 234 14.30 -6.91 -15.76
C PHE A 234 15.13 -8.22 -15.91
N GLN A 235 16.43 -8.09 -15.79
CA GLN A 235 17.24 -9.18 -15.34
C GLN A 235 16.80 -9.30 -13.88
N GLY A 236 15.72 -10.07 -13.71
CA GLY A 236 15.54 -10.76 -12.46
C GLY A 236 16.93 -11.27 -12.15
N ARG A 237 17.57 -10.73 -11.11
CA ARG A 237 18.66 -11.45 -10.49
C ARG A 237 18.03 -12.81 -10.29
N GLU A 238 18.42 -13.78 -11.10
CA GLU A 238 18.33 -15.16 -10.70
C GLU A 238 19.09 -15.16 -9.39
N GLY A 239 18.34 -14.92 -8.32
CA GLY A 239 18.83 -15.08 -6.97
C GLY A 239 19.29 -16.50 -6.96
N GLY A 240 20.59 -16.72 -6.85
CA GLY A 240 21.15 -18.01 -6.51
C GLY A 240 20.49 -18.48 -5.23
N GLY A 241 19.27 -18.93 -5.34
CA GLY A 241 18.51 -19.64 -4.35
C GLY A 241 19.08 -21.03 -4.26
N ARG A 242 20.13 -21.18 -3.47
CA ARG A 242 20.35 -22.48 -2.83
C ARG A 242 19.11 -22.72 -2.00
N GLY A 243 18.32 -23.73 -2.44
CA GLY A 243 17.21 -24.25 -1.70
C GLY A 243 17.58 -24.49 -0.23
N ARG A 244 16.84 -23.84 0.63
CA ARG A 244 16.52 -24.39 1.93
C ARG A 244 15.05 -24.76 1.84
N GLU A 245 14.78 -25.91 1.29
CA GLU A 245 13.66 -26.74 1.70
C GLU A 245 13.90 -27.05 3.18
N GLY A 246 13.34 -26.22 4.03
CA GLY A 246 13.19 -26.47 5.45
C GLY A 246 11.71 -26.68 5.66
N GLU A 247 11.30 -27.95 5.68
CA GLU A 247 10.02 -28.40 6.24
C GLU A 247 9.84 -27.75 7.61
N ARG A 248 8.98 -26.74 7.67
CA ARG A 248 8.38 -26.32 8.94
C ARG A 248 7.17 -27.21 9.15
N GLU A 249 7.39 -28.36 9.79
CA GLU A 249 6.35 -29.01 10.57
C GLU A 249 5.81 -27.99 11.57
N ARG A 250 4.66 -27.43 11.27
CA ARG A 250 3.88 -26.67 12.26
C ARG A 250 3.31 -27.69 13.23
N GLY A 251 4.00 -27.88 14.34
CA GLY A 251 3.43 -28.54 15.49
C GLY A 251 2.18 -27.78 15.91
N ARG A 252 1.02 -28.42 15.79
CA ARG A 252 -0.25 -27.94 16.34
C ARG A 252 -0.14 -27.93 17.85
N GLY A 253 0.28 -26.81 18.40
CA GLY A 253 0.08 -26.50 19.83
C GLY A 253 -1.27 -25.82 19.97
N THR A 254 -2.18 -26.51 20.63
CA THR A 254 -3.45 -25.96 21.11
C THR A 254 -3.17 -24.85 22.12
N HIS A 255 -3.23 -23.60 21.67
CA HIS A 255 -3.28 -22.45 22.57
C HIS A 255 -4.68 -21.87 22.56
N THR A 256 -5.31 -22.00 23.72
CA THR A 256 -6.54 -21.38 24.14
C THR A 256 -6.55 -19.91 23.88
N HIS A 257 -7.51 -19.44 23.08
CA HIS A 257 -7.82 -18.03 22.88
C HIS A 257 -8.29 -17.40 24.18
N THR A 258 -7.44 -16.59 24.81
CA THR A 258 -7.90 -15.62 25.81
C THR A 258 -6.94 -14.45 25.87
N GLN A 259 -7.50 -13.25 25.65
CA GLN A 259 -6.99 -11.93 25.97
C GLN A 259 -5.85 -11.34 25.11
N ILE A 260 -6.23 -10.62 24.06
CA ILE A 260 -5.53 -9.40 23.64
C ILE A 260 -6.56 -8.28 23.57
N ALA A 261 -6.89 -7.71 24.70
CA ALA A 261 -7.58 -6.42 24.82
C ALA A 261 -7.40 -5.89 26.24
N ARG A 262 -6.31 -5.22 26.53
CA ARG A 262 -6.16 -4.18 27.56
C ARG A 262 -4.77 -3.55 27.42
N GLY A 263 -4.67 -2.47 26.68
CA GLY A 263 -3.65 -1.47 26.81
C GLY A 263 -4.35 -0.21 27.30
N GLU A 264 -4.28 0.01 28.60
CA GLU A 264 -4.79 1.23 29.25
C GLU A 264 -3.98 2.42 28.78
N CYS A 265 -4.68 3.39 28.20
CA CYS A 265 -4.15 4.73 27.95
C CYS A 265 -4.33 5.52 29.24
N GLU A 266 -3.33 5.50 30.12
CA GLU A 266 -3.26 6.44 31.26
C GLU A 266 -2.86 7.81 30.74
N SER A 267 -3.78 8.74 30.93
CA SER A 267 -3.59 10.17 30.84
C SER A 267 -2.62 10.65 31.94
N SER A 268 -1.58 11.36 31.55
CA SER A 268 -0.83 12.22 32.46
C SER A 268 -0.96 13.66 32.00
N SER A 269 -1.37 14.45 32.93
CA SER A 269 -1.64 15.88 33.04
C SER A 269 -0.62 16.78 32.31
#